data_8e0167ce34afcc09682fb38f6a848576
#
_entry.id   8e0167ce34afcc09682fb38f6a848576
#
_cell.length_a   1.000
_cell.length_b   1.000
_cell.length_c   1.000
_cell.angle_alpha   90.00
_cell.angle_beta   90.00
_cell.angle_gamma   90.00
#
_symmetry.space_group_name_H-M   'P 1'
#
loop_
_entity.id
_entity.type
_entity.pdbx_description
1 polymer ?
#
loop_
_entity_poly.entity_id
_entity_poly.type
_entity_poly.pdbx_seq_one_letter_code
_entity_poly.pdbx_strand_id
1 'polypeptide(L)'
;MRVIQVGIGGMGNTWLRAVQRSPHVDFAGFVEIDDEIARAQSEAYDLDRALIYKSLPEALHATDADAVINVTPPQFHREICIAAMNAGMPVLTEKPLAGTLEDARAIVAVANESGLLCGVAQNYRYRPLTQTIKAVLDSGELGALGALQAEFYRGPHFGGFREEMAHPLILDMSIHHFDLMRLFLDRDAKAISARSWNPPWSWFAGDASAAAQIEFADGLRATYSGSWCSQAFETSWNANWRFECERGVLRVEDDRIFAQQLLRADEGARGLAGLHDAIREMPLTAMAREGQDYLLHEFCEAATSGSSFATTAQDNIHTMEFVFGVMRACDSGETVRL
;
A
#
# COMPACT_ATOMS: atom_id res chain seq x y z
N MET A 1 12.35 -17.31 -12.86
CA MET A 1 12.75 -15.90 -13.02
C MET A 1 13.91 -15.60 -12.08
N ARG A 2 14.96 -14.94 -12.58
CA ARG A 2 16.13 -14.55 -11.78
C ARG A 2 16.08 -13.05 -11.49
N VAL A 3 16.18 -12.66 -10.24
CA VAL A 3 15.99 -11.26 -9.83
C VAL A 3 17.23 -10.67 -9.17
N ILE A 4 17.48 -9.38 -9.42
CA ILE A 4 18.40 -8.57 -8.62
C ILE A 4 17.56 -7.86 -7.55
N GLN A 5 17.89 -8.07 -6.28
CA GLN A 5 17.30 -7.27 -5.19
C GLN A 5 18.20 -6.09 -4.84
N VAL A 6 17.66 -4.88 -4.94
CA VAL A 6 18.34 -3.62 -4.57
C VAL A 6 17.87 -3.16 -3.21
N GLY A 7 18.77 -3.17 -2.23
CA GLY A 7 18.48 -2.96 -0.82
C GLY A 7 18.13 -4.26 -0.09
N ILE A 8 19.00 -4.70 0.80
CA ILE A 8 18.83 -5.93 1.59
C ILE A 8 18.73 -5.69 3.09
N GLY A 9 18.69 -4.42 3.53
CA GLY A 9 18.41 -4.03 4.92
C GLY A 9 16.91 -4.07 5.23
N GLY A 10 16.49 -3.63 6.40
CA GLY A 10 15.11 -3.37 6.80
C GLY A 10 14.02 -4.19 6.10
N MET A 11 13.24 -3.50 5.25
CA MET A 11 12.21 -4.16 4.41
C MET A 11 12.79 -5.18 3.42
N GLY A 12 14.07 -5.07 3.05
CA GLY A 12 14.75 -6.06 2.22
C GLY A 12 14.63 -7.46 2.76
N ASN A 13 14.63 -7.64 4.10
CA ASN A 13 14.44 -8.92 4.76
C ASN A 13 13.11 -9.61 4.40
N THR A 14 12.05 -8.84 4.23
CA THR A 14 10.74 -9.37 3.84
C THR A 14 10.79 -9.93 2.42
N TRP A 15 11.46 -9.22 1.51
CA TRP A 15 11.62 -9.66 0.12
C TRP A 15 12.60 -10.82 -0.02
N LEU A 16 13.71 -10.84 0.74
CA LEU A 16 14.61 -12.01 0.80
C LEU A 16 13.82 -13.28 1.15
N ARG A 17 12.98 -13.22 2.18
CA ARG A 17 12.13 -14.35 2.58
C ARG A 17 11.08 -14.71 1.54
N ALA A 18 10.46 -13.72 0.88
CA ALA A 18 9.46 -13.97 -0.16
C ALA A 18 10.07 -14.70 -1.36
N VAL A 19 11.24 -14.27 -1.83
CA VAL A 19 11.96 -14.94 -2.92
C VAL A 19 12.41 -16.34 -2.50
N GLN A 20 12.99 -16.51 -1.29
CA GLN A 20 13.42 -17.83 -0.80
C GLN A 20 12.27 -18.84 -0.63
N ARG A 21 11.04 -18.38 -0.36
CA ARG A 21 9.85 -19.25 -0.30
C ARG A 21 9.25 -19.55 -1.68
N SER A 22 9.59 -18.76 -2.69
CA SER A 22 9.03 -18.93 -4.03
C SER A 22 9.71 -20.09 -4.77
N PRO A 23 8.96 -21.05 -5.34
CA PRO A 23 9.56 -22.11 -6.15
C PRO A 23 9.90 -21.66 -7.59
N HIS A 24 9.60 -20.41 -7.95
CA HIS A 24 9.70 -19.91 -9.33
C HIS A 24 10.64 -18.72 -9.48
N VAL A 25 11.20 -18.22 -8.37
CA VAL A 25 12.06 -17.04 -8.36
C VAL A 25 13.34 -17.33 -7.60
N ASP A 26 14.48 -17.03 -8.22
CA ASP A 26 15.80 -17.16 -7.65
C ASP A 26 16.53 -15.82 -7.69
N PHE A 27 17.49 -15.63 -6.80
CA PHE A 27 18.36 -14.46 -6.86
C PHE A 27 19.42 -14.60 -7.96
N ALA A 28 19.56 -13.56 -8.78
CA ALA A 28 20.69 -13.35 -9.68
C ALA A 28 21.81 -12.57 -8.97
N GLY A 29 21.44 -11.64 -8.08
CA GLY A 29 22.38 -10.82 -7.33
C GLY A 29 21.67 -9.89 -6.37
N PHE A 30 22.46 -9.16 -5.61
CA PHE A 30 22.02 -8.19 -4.62
C PHE A 30 22.76 -6.88 -4.80
N VAL A 31 22.15 -5.77 -4.46
CA VAL A 31 22.83 -4.47 -4.38
C VAL A 31 22.70 -3.93 -2.96
N GLU A 32 23.85 -3.70 -2.30
CA GLU A 32 23.92 -3.09 -0.98
C GLU A 32 25.17 -2.22 -0.85
N ILE A 33 24.95 -0.95 -0.53
CA ILE A 33 26.05 0.03 -0.42
C ILE A 33 26.78 -0.05 0.93
N ASP A 34 26.07 -0.49 1.98
CA ASP A 34 26.60 -0.62 3.34
C ASP A 34 27.22 -2.00 3.56
N ASP A 35 28.52 -2.03 3.87
CA ASP A 35 29.28 -3.27 4.07
C ASP A 35 28.87 -4.03 5.33
N GLU A 36 28.41 -3.34 6.38
CA GLU A 36 27.97 -3.98 7.60
C GLU A 36 26.61 -4.65 7.41
N ILE A 37 25.69 -3.97 6.71
CA ILE A 37 24.41 -4.58 6.32
C ILE A 37 24.66 -5.77 5.39
N ALA A 38 25.48 -5.61 4.35
CA ALA A 38 25.82 -6.69 3.42
C ALA A 38 26.35 -7.93 4.15
N ARG A 39 27.27 -7.74 5.10
CA ARG A 39 27.83 -8.84 5.92
C ARG A 39 26.76 -9.48 6.80
N ALA A 40 26.02 -8.68 7.56
CA ALA A 40 25.01 -9.18 8.48
C ALA A 40 23.90 -9.96 7.77
N GLN A 41 23.46 -9.48 6.60
CA GLN A 41 22.43 -10.14 5.81
C GLN A 41 22.93 -11.42 5.13
N SER A 42 24.19 -11.44 4.68
CA SER A 42 24.80 -12.66 4.15
C SER A 42 24.83 -13.78 5.18
N GLU A 43 25.19 -13.46 6.41
CA GLU A 43 25.21 -14.42 7.53
C GLU A 43 23.79 -14.88 7.92
N ALA A 44 22.84 -13.95 7.98
CA ALA A 44 21.48 -14.23 8.43
C ALA A 44 20.62 -15.02 7.42
N TYR A 45 20.86 -14.83 6.13
CA TYR A 45 20.05 -15.41 5.04
C TYR A 45 20.85 -16.34 4.12
N ASP A 46 22.07 -16.69 4.48
CA ASP A 46 22.97 -17.57 3.69
C ASP A 46 23.16 -17.05 2.25
N LEU A 47 23.41 -15.73 2.10
CA LEU A 47 23.61 -15.13 0.79
C LEU A 47 25.06 -15.26 0.36
N ASP A 48 25.28 -15.65 -0.91
CA ASP A 48 26.60 -15.63 -1.51
C ASP A 48 27.13 -14.19 -1.62
N ARG A 49 28.17 -13.87 -0.87
CA ARG A 49 28.78 -12.53 -0.87
C ARG A 49 29.37 -12.14 -2.21
N ALA A 50 29.70 -13.09 -3.08
CA ALA A 50 30.19 -12.83 -4.43
C ALA A 50 29.07 -12.27 -5.34
N LEU A 51 27.81 -12.40 -4.96
CA LEU A 51 26.65 -11.85 -5.67
C LEU A 51 26.18 -10.49 -5.11
N ILE A 52 26.92 -9.89 -4.17
CA ILE A 52 26.59 -8.58 -3.61
C ILE A 52 27.43 -7.50 -4.29
N TYR A 53 26.76 -6.60 -4.97
CA TYR A 53 27.33 -5.49 -5.75
C TYR A 53 27.10 -4.16 -5.05
N LYS A 54 27.88 -3.13 -5.40
CA LYS A 54 27.75 -1.77 -4.85
C LYS A 54 26.80 -0.88 -5.65
N SER A 55 26.43 -1.29 -6.84
CA SER A 55 25.48 -0.55 -7.69
C SER A 55 24.66 -1.47 -8.58
N LEU A 56 23.46 -1.00 -8.98
CA LEU A 56 22.61 -1.73 -9.93
C LEU A 56 23.29 -1.94 -11.29
N PRO A 57 24.00 -0.95 -11.89
CA PRO A 57 24.73 -1.18 -13.14
C PRO A 57 25.76 -2.29 -13.05
N GLU A 58 26.52 -2.41 -11.94
CA GLU A 58 27.46 -3.51 -11.73
C GLU A 58 26.76 -4.87 -11.69
N ALA A 59 25.66 -4.97 -10.92
CA ALA A 59 24.87 -6.19 -10.82
C ALA A 59 24.28 -6.61 -12.18
N LEU A 60 23.71 -5.67 -12.93
CA LEU A 60 23.16 -5.90 -14.28
C LEU A 60 24.22 -6.37 -15.28
N HIS A 61 25.44 -5.84 -15.18
CA HIS A 61 26.54 -6.27 -16.06
C HIS A 61 27.07 -7.67 -15.71
N ALA A 62 27.05 -8.02 -14.43
CA ALA A 62 27.67 -9.26 -13.91
C ALA A 62 26.71 -10.46 -13.87
N THR A 63 25.41 -10.27 -14.10
CA THR A 63 24.38 -11.30 -13.91
C THR A 63 23.43 -11.41 -15.09
N ASP A 64 22.85 -12.59 -15.27
CA ASP A 64 21.74 -12.84 -16.22
C ASP A 64 20.41 -12.70 -15.45
N ALA A 65 20.07 -11.49 -15.04
CA ALA A 65 18.80 -11.22 -14.36
C ALA A 65 17.66 -11.00 -15.35
N ASP A 66 16.45 -11.36 -14.94
CA ASP A 66 15.21 -11.15 -15.71
C ASP A 66 14.42 -9.94 -15.20
N ALA A 67 14.62 -9.53 -13.95
CA ALA A 67 13.89 -8.43 -13.32
C ALA A 67 14.65 -7.84 -12.11
N VAL A 68 14.18 -6.67 -11.65
CA VAL A 68 14.70 -5.99 -10.46
C VAL A 68 13.62 -5.89 -9.39
N ILE A 69 13.97 -6.17 -8.12
CA ILE A 69 13.15 -5.86 -6.95
C ILE A 69 13.83 -4.70 -6.22
N ASN A 70 13.19 -3.54 -6.20
CA ASN A 70 13.72 -2.34 -5.56
C ASN A 70 13.14 -2.15 -4.16
N VAL A 71 14.00 -2.23 -3.15
CA VAL A 71 13.63 -2.10 -1.72
C VAL A 71 14.48 -1.02 -1.04
N THR A 72 14.95 -0.07 -1.82
CA THR A 72 15.70 1.10 -1.31
C THR A 72 14.76 2.07 -0.58
N PRO A 73 15.28 3.05 0.16
CA PRO A 73 14.47 4.18 0.64
C PRO A 73 13.84 4.97 -0.52
N PRO A 74 12.63 5.57 -0.32
CA PRO A 74 11.82 6.17 -1.39
C PRO A 74 12.53 7.23 -2.25
N GLN A 75 13.50 7.95 -1.69
CA GLN A 75 14.28 8.96 -2.41
C GLN A 75 15.15 8.38 -3.53
N PHE A 76 15.45 7.08 -3.49
CA PHE A 76 16.24 6.37 -4.51
C PHE A 76 15.38 5.62 -5.53
N HIS A 77 14.06 5.52 -5.32
CA HIS A 77 13.18 4.72 -6.18
C HIS A 77 13.23 5.17 -7.64
N ARG A 78 13.22 6.50 -7.88
CA ARG A 78 13.32 7.05 -9.24
C ARG A 78 14.56 6.56 -9.97
N GLU A 79 15.72 6.71 -9.35
CA GLU A 79 17.00 6.34 -9.97
C GLU A 79 17.02 4.85 -10.30
N ILE A 80 16.68 4.00 -9.35
CA ILE A 80 16.73 2.53 -9.51
C ILE A 80 15.69 2.05 -10.51
N CYS A 81 14.44 2.51 -10.44
CA CYS A 81 13.39 2.09 -11.36
C CYS A 81 13.72 2.50 -12.81
N ILE A 82 14.18 3.74 -13.02
CA ILE A 82 14.56 4.23 -14.36
C ILE A 82 15.80 3.47 -14.89
N ALA A 83 16.81 3.23 -14.05
CA ALA A 83 17.99 2.47 -14.44
C ALA A 83 17.64 1.03 -14.84
N ALA A 84 16.77 0.36 -14.08
CA ALA A 84 16.29 -0.98 -14.40
C ALA A 84 15.55 -1.00 -15.77
N MET A 85 14.57 -0.11 -15.95
CA MET A 85 13.80 -0.06 -17.21
C MET A 85 14.66 0.33 -18.42
N ASN A 86 15.61 1.25 -18.26
CA ASN A 86 16.58 1.60 -19.32
C ASN A 86 17.51 0.44 -19.70
N ALA A 87 17.74 -0.50 -18.78
CA ALA A 87 18.45 -1.75 -19.03
C ALA A 87 17.56 -2.87 -19.61
N GLY A 88 16.28 -2.58 -19.89
CA GLY A 88 15.33 -3.55 -20.42
C GLY A 88 14.70 -4.47 -19.36
N MET A 89 14.84 -4.15 -18.07
CA MET A 89 14.35 -4.99 -16.97
C MET A 89 13.01 -4.49 -16.43
N PRO A 90 11.97 -5.34 -16.32
CA PRO A 90 10.82 -5.05 -15.49
C PRO A 90 11.25 -4.87 -14.04
N VAL A 91 10.54 -4.02 -13.30
CA VAL A 91 10.89 -3.69 -11.91
C VAL A 91 9.68 -3.76 -10.99
N LEU A 92 9.85 -4.39 -9.82
CA LEU A 92 8.91 -4.33 -8.71
C LEU A 92 9.53 -3.46 -7.62
N THR A 93 8.92 -2.31 -7.33
CA THR A 93 9.43 -1.38 -6.32
C THR A 93 8.56 -1.35 -5.06
N GLU A 94 9.20 -1.15 -3.91
CA GLU A 94 8.46 -0.89 -2.67
C GLU A 94 7.65 0.41 -2.77
N LYS A 95 6.62 0.48 -1.92
CA LYS A 95 5.84 1.70 -1.73
C LYS A 95 6.61 2.70 -0.82
N PRO A 96 6.36 4.00 -0.99
CA PRO A 96 5.63 4.67 -2.06
C PRO A 96 6.39 4.55 -3.40
N LEU A 97 5.69 4.73 -4.53
CA LEU A 97 6.33 4.67 -5.87
C LEU A 97 7.58 5.54 -5.97
N ALA A 98 7.58 6.72 -5.32
CA ALA A 98 8.75 7.59 -5.16
C ALA A 98 8.59 8.49 -3.93
N GLY A 99 9.66 9.20 -3.56
CA GLY A 99 9.65 10.18 -2.47
C GLY A 99 8.88 11.46 -2.79
N THR A 100 8.69 11.79 -4.06
CA THR A 100 7.94 12.97 -4.54
C THR A 100 6.98 12.60 -5.67
N LEU A 101 5.96 13.43 -5.89
CA LEU A 101 5.02 13.22 -7.01
C LEU A 101 5.70 13.45 -8.37
N GLU A 102 6.68 14.35 -8.44
CA GLU A 102 7.47 14.59 -9.65
C GLU A 102 8.27 13.35 -10.03
N ASP A 103 8.97 12.74 -9.08
CA ASP A 103 9.73 11.51 -9.30
C ASP A 103 8.84 10.33 -9.68
N ALA A 104 7.65 10.22 -9.05
CA ALA A 104 6.66 9.21 -9.42
C ALA A 104 6.20 9.37 -10.87
N ARG A 105 5.92 10.60 -11.32
CA ARG A 105 5.56 10.89 -12.72
C ARG A 105 6.70 10.58 -13.70
N ALA A 106 7.95 10.83 -13.30
CA ALA A 106 9.11 10.48 -14.12
C ALA A 106 9.25 8.95 -14.30
N ILE A 107 9.00 8.16 -13.25
CA ILE A 107 8.97 6.69 -13.35
C ILE A 107 7.85 6.24 -14.29
N VAL A 108 6.64 6.79 -14.15
CA VAL A 108 5.49 6.47 -15.03
C VAL A 108 5.80 6.79 -16.49
N ALA A 109 6.44 7.93 -16.76
CA ALA A 109 6.83 8.32 -18.13
C ALA A 109 7.74 7.27 -18.77
N VAL A 110 8.81 6.85 -18.06
CA VAL A 110 9.74 5.84 -18.56
C VAL A 110 9.08 4.46 -18.70
N ALA A 111 8.19 4.09 -17.79
CA ALA A 111 7.42 2.84 -17.89
C ALA A 111 6.52 2.84 -19.14
N ASN A 112 5.90 3.99 -19.47
CA ASN A 112 5.08 4.14 -20.67
C ASN A 112 5.94 4.11 -21.97
N GLU A 113 7.10 4.77 -21.96
CA GLU A 113 7.99 4.82 -23.12
C GLU A 113 8.64 3.48 -23.42
N SER A 114 9.07 2.75 -22.39
CA SER A 114 9.72 1.44 -22.54
C SER A 114 8.73 0.30 -22.76
N GLY A 115 7.47 0.46 -22.36
CA GLY A 115 6.48 -0.62 -22.33
C GLY A 115 6.78 -1.71 -21.30
N LEU A 116 7.73 -1.49 -20.41
CA LEU A 116 8.12 -2.45 -19.38
C LEU A 116 7.21 -2.36 -18.15
N LEU A 117 7.01 -3.50 -17.50
CA LEU A 117 6.26 -3.55 -16.24
C LEU A 117 7.06 -2.87 -15.14
N CYS A 118 6.48 -1.81 -14.56
CA CYS A 118 6.90 -1.23 -13.31
C CYS A 118 5.77 -1.46 -12.29
N GLY A 119 5.93 -2.47 -11.43
CA GLY A 119 5.00 -2.82 -10.37
C GLY A 119 5.32 -2.10 -9.06
N VAL A 120 4.29 -1.79 -8.26
CA VAL A 120 4.43 -1.16 -6.94
C VAL A 120 3.88 -2.07 -5.86
N ALA A 121 4.61 -2.21 -4.76
CA ALA A 121 4.30 -3.17 -3.70
C ALA A 121 3.14 -2.72 -2.78
N GLN A 122 1.94 -2.60 -3.33
CA GLN A 122 0.71 -2.36 -2.57
C GLN A 122 0.16 -3.68 -2.00
N ASN A 123 0.95 -4.31 -1.16
CA ASN A 123 0.72 -5.65 -0.62
C ASN A 123 -0.56 -5.81 0.21
N TYR A 124 -1.11 -4.71 0.76
CA TYR A 124 -2.37 -4.73 1.51
C TYR A 124 -3.57 -5.11 0.65
N ARG A 125 -3.54 -4.83 -0.66
CA ARG A 125 -4.58 -5.30 -1.60
C ARG A 125 -4.73 -6.83 -1.57
N TYR A 126 -3.65 -7.55 -1.30
CA TYR A 126 -3.57 -9.02 -1.40
C TYR A 126 -3.56 -9.70 -0.01
N ARG A 127 -4.33 -9.15 0.91
CA ARG A 127 -4.59 -9.76 2.22
C ARG A 127 -5.98 -10.42 2.23
N PRO A 128 -6.17 -11.54 2.94
CA PRO A 128 -7.48 -12.21 3.05
C PRO A 128 -8.60 -11.27 3.47
N LEU A 129 -8.32 -10.37 4.44
CA LEU A 129 -9.27 -9.36 4.89
C LEU A 129 -9.73 -8.44 3.75
N THR A 130 -8.79 -7.87 3.01
CA THR A 130 -9.06 -6.97 1.88
C THR A 130 -9.85 -7.67 0.78
N GLN A 131 -9.45 -8.88 0.42
CA GLN A 131 -10.12 -9.67 -0.61
C GLN A 131 -11.55 -10.04 -0.19
N THR A 132 -11.78 -10.33 1.09
CA THR A 132 -13.13 -10.59 1.61
C THR A 132 -13.99 -9.33 1.56
N ILE A 133 -13.48 -8.18 2.00
CA ILE A 133 -14.20 -6.90 1.91
C ILE A 133 -14.61 -6.63 0.45
N LYS A 134 -13.64 -6.71 -0.47
CA LYS A 134 -13.89 -6.47 -1.90
C LYS A 134 -14.95 -7.42 -2.47
N ALA A 135 -14.87 -8.72 -2.15
CA ALA A 135 -15.84 -9.71 -2.60
C ALA A 135 -17.26 -9.42 -2.08
N VAL A 136 -17.41 -9.00 -0.82
CA VAL A 136 -18.72 -8.63 -0.26
C VAL A 136 -19.28 -7.38 -0.94
N LEU A 137 -18.46 -6.36 -1.16
CA LEU A 137 -18.90 -5.14 -1.85
C LEU A 137 -19.28 -5.44 -3.31
N ASP A 138 -18.48 -6.21 -4.02
CA ASP A 138 -18.72 -6.59 -5.43
C ASP A 138 -19.92 -7.51 -5.62
N SER A 139 -20.29 -8.29 -4.60
CA SER A 139 -21.50 -9.14 -4.67
C SER A 139 -22.79 -8.36 -4.83
N GLY A 140 -22.77 -7.07 -4.45
CA GLY A 140 -23.95 -6.23 -4.43
C GLY A 140 -25.00 -6.59 -3.38
N GLU A 141 -24.72 -7.55 -2.49
CA GLU A 141 -25.65 -8.00 -1.43
C GLU A 141 -26.12 -6.84 -0.56
N LEU A 142 -25.22 -5.93 -0.20
CA LEU A 142 -25.52 -4.77 0.63
C LEU A 142 -25.99 -3.52 -0.17
N GLY A 143 -26.11 -3.63 -1.49
CA GLY A 143 -26.47 -2.50 -2.36
C GLY A 143 -25.33 -1.53 -2.64
N ALA A 144 -25.67 -0.37 -3.18
CA ALA A 144 -24.67 0.63 -3.52
C ALA A 144 -23.99 1.20 -2.27
N LEU A 145 -22.67 1.38 -2.32
CA LEU A 145 -21.92 2.02 -1.25
C LEU A 145 -22.15 3.55 -1.30
N GLY A 146 -22.57 4.12 -0.17
CA GLY A 146 -22.85 5.55 -0.02
C GLY A 146 -21.78 6.32 0.77
N ALA A 147 -21.16 5.67 1.76
CA ALA A 147 -20.09 6.28 2.55
C ALA A 147 -19.11 5.24 3.08
N LEU A 148 -17.88 5.69 3.32
CA LEU A 148 -16.79 4.88 3.84
C LEU A 148 -16.08 5.60 4.98
N GLN A 149 -15.76 4.87 6.06
CA GLN A 149 -14.94 5.37 7.15
C GLN A 149 -13.77 4.42 7.39
N ALA A 150 -12.60 4.98 7.69
CA ALA A 150 -11.41 4.24 8.12
C ALA A 150 -10.78 4.88 9.34
N GLU A 151 -10.36 4.06 10.30
CA GLU A 151 -9.71 4.48 11.52
C GLU A 151 -8.44 3.66 11.75
N PHE A 152 -7.33 4.34 12.02
CA PHE A 152 -6.06 3.69 12.27
C PHE A 152 -5.30 4.34 13.41
N TYR A 153 -5.07 3.59 14.48
CA TYR A 153 -4.40 4.07 15.69
C TYR A 153 -3.35 3.05 16.13
N ARG A 154 -2.07 3.42 16.05
CA ARG A 154 -0.94 2.62 16.52
C ARG A 154 0.16 3.51 17.08
N GLY A 155 1.05 2.91 17.89
CA GLY A 155 2.17 3.62 18.52
C GLY A 155 3.51 2.91 18.34
N PRO A 156 3.97 2.61 17.09
CA PRO A 156 5.24 1.92 16.88
C PRO A 156 6.44 2.87 17.04
N HIS A 157 7.48 2.40 17.71
CA HIS A 157 8.78 3.07 17.78
C HIS A 157 9.73 2.44 16.76
N PHE A 158 9.80 2.99 15.56
CA PHE A 158 10.68 2.46 14.51
C PHE A 158 12.09 3.04 14.55
N GLY A 159 12.25 4.26 15.05
CA GLY A 159 13.48 5.02 14.91
C GLY A 159 13.80 5.43 13.45
N GLY A 160 14.95 6.07 13.29
CA GLY A 160 15.48 6.41 11.98
C GLY A 160 14.64 7.42 11.20
N PHE A 161 14.74 7.39 9.88
CA PHE A 161 14.15 8.40 9.00
C PHE A 161 12.62 8.56 9.13
N ARG A 162 11.91 7.53 9.60
CA ARG A 162 10.45 7.59 9.77
C ARG A 162 10.03 8.57 10.84
N GLU A 163 10.82 8.68 11.91
CA GLU A 163 10.53 9.60 13.01
C GLU A 163 10.85 11.07 12.65
N GLU A 164 11.64 11.29 11.58
CA GLU A 164 12.01 12.61 11.06
C GLU A 164 11.09 13.10 9.92
N MET A 165 10.13 12.29 9.47
CA MET A 165 9.22 12.67 8.38
C MET A 165 8.26 13.78 8.81
N ALA A 166 7.91 14.69 7.89
CA ALA A 166 6.94 15.77 8.15
C ALA A 166 5.51 15.22 8.41
N HIS A 167 5.11 14.19 7.65
CA HIS A 167 3.80 13.53 7.77
C HIS A 167 3.96 12.00 7.81
N PRO A 168 4.54 11.44 8.89
CA PRO A 168 4.91 10.02 8.94
C PRO A 168 3.69 9.09 8.79
N LEU A 169 2.57 9.41 9.45
CA LEU A 169 1.34 8.63 9.29
C LEU A 169 0.86 8.61 7.86
N ILE A 170 0.76 9.78 7.20
CA ILE A 170 0.14 9.92 5.88
C ILE A 170 0.98 9.21 4.82
N LEU A 171 2.29 9.47 4.79
CA LEU A 171 3.16 9.01 3.71
C LEU A 171 3.58 7.54 3.86
N ASP A 172 3.86 7.08 5.10
CA ASP A 172 4.38 5.73 5.29
C ASP A 172 3.28 4.69 5.55
N MET A 173 2.18 5.05 6.24
CA MET A 173 1.14 4.08 6.60
C MET A 173 -0.20 4.33 5.92
N SER A 174 -0.72 5.57 5.94
CA SER A 174 -2.04 5.85 5.35
C SER A 174 -2.08 5.64 3.85
N ILE A 175 -0.93 5.64 3.17
CA ILE A 175 -0.81 5.26 1.75
C ILE A 175 -1.48 3.92 1.46
N HIS A 176 -1.35 2.93 2.35
CA HIS A 176 -2.02 1.64 2.21
C HIS A 176 -3.54 1.78 2.31
N HIS A 177 -4.04 2.58 3.25
CA HIS A 177 -5.46 2.79 3.45
C HIS A 177 -6.09 3.60 2.31
N PHE A 178 -5.40 4.60 1.80
CA PHE A 178 -5.85 5.39 0.64
C PHE A 178 -5.84 4.57 -0.65
N ASP A 179 -4.86 3.70 -0.82
CA ASP A 179 -4.83 2.72 -1.91
C ASP A 179 -6.00 1.73 -1.81
N LEU A 180 -6.29 1.23 -0.60
CA LEU A 180 -7.46 0.36 -0.36
C LEU A 180 -8.79 1.09 -0.57
N MET A 181 -8.91 2.38 -0.23
CA MET A 181 -10.10 3.16 -0.57
C MET A 181 -10.33 3.17 -2.09
N ARG A 182 -9.27 3.41 -2.90
CA ARG A 182 -9.36 3.33 -4.36
C ARG A 182 -9.81 1.94 -4.82
N LEU A 183 -9.22 0.89 -4.26
CA LEU A 183 -9.58 -0.50 -4.57
C LEU A 183 -11.04 -0.82 -4.24
N PHE A 184 -11.53 -0.44 -3.06
CA PHE A 184 -12.89 -0.74 -2.61
C PHE A 184 -13.95 0.04 -3.39
N LEU A 185 -13.62 1.26 -3.79
CA LEU A 185 -14.53 2.16 -4.47
C LEU A 185 -14.46 2.07 -5.99
N ASP A 186 -13.37 1.52 -6.53
CA ASP A 186 -13.03 1.54 -7.95
C ASP A 186 -13.10 2.99 -8.51
N ARG A 187 -12.56 3.94 -7.74
CA ARG A 187 -12.62 5.39 -8.03
C ARG A 187 -11.43 6.11 -7.45
N ASP A 188 -11.07 7.23 -8.10
CA ASP A 188 -10.07 8.15 -7.61
C ASP A 188 -10.69 9.29 -6.79
N ALA A 189 -9.96 9.79 -5.81
CA ALA A 189 -10.33 10.96 -5.04
C ALA A 189 -10.40 12.20 -5.93
N LYS A 190 -11.34 13.12 -5.65
CA LYS A 190 -11.55 14.35 -6.41
C LYS A 190 -11.30 15.62 -5.60
N ALA A 191 -11.64 15.59 -4.31
CA ALA A 191 -11.38 16.70 -3.41
C ALA A 191 -11.10 16.19 -2.01
N ILE A 192 -10.21 16.87 -1.30
CA ILE A 192 -9.71 16.47 0.01
C ILE A 192 -9.66 17.69 0.93
N SER A 193 -10.28 17.58 2.10
CA SER A 193 -10.10 18.50 3.22
C SER A 193 -9.46 17.71 4.37
N ALA A 194 -8.29 18.14 4.85
CA ALA A 194 -7.54 17.41 5.85
C ALA A 194 -6.87 18.34 6.86
N ARG A 195 -6.55 17.79 8.03
CA ARG A 195 -5.72 18.40 9.06
C ARG A 195 -4.79 17.34 9.62
N SER A 196 -3.56 17.74 9.92
CA SER A 196 -2.62 16.95 10.67
C SER A 196 -2.14 17.70 11.92
N TRP A 197 -1.64 16.98 12.88
CA TRP A 197 -1.10 17.54 14.12
C TRP A 197 -0.15 16.57 14.80
N ASN A 198 0.72 17.10 15.65
CA ASN A 198 1.61 16.31 16.47
C ASN A 198 1.23 16.44 17.95
N PRO A 199 0.69 15.40 18.61
CA PRO A 199 0.36 15.46 20.03
C PRO A 199 1.61 15.68 20.91
N PRO A 200 1.49 16.31 22.09
CA PRO A 200 2.64 16.61 22.94
C PRO A 200 3.44 15.39 23.43
N TRP A 201 2.85 14.21 23.40
CA TRP A 201 3.50 12.94 23.78
C TRP A 201 4.13 12.20 22.61
N SER A 202 4.05 12.73 21.40
CA SER A 202 4.62 12.11 20.21
C SER A 202 6.14 12.12 20.25
N TRP A 203 6.74 11.06 19.71
CA TRP A 203 8.19 10.96 19.47
C TRP A 203 8.59 11.28 18.04
N PHE A 204 7.61 11.55 17.16
CA PHE A 204 7.86 11.98 15.79
C PHE A 204 8.15 13.48 15.72
N ALA A 205 9.06 13.86 14.81
CA ALA A 205 9.37 15.27 14.57
C ALA A 205 8.22 16.01 13.87
N GLY A 206 7.53 15.32 12.96
CA GLY A 206 6.40 15.88 12.22
C GLY A 206 5.03 15.39 12.71
N ASP A 207 3.99 15.73 11.96
CA ASP A 207 2.59 15.47 12.31
C ASP A 207 2.25 13.98 12.23
N ALA A 208 2.22 13.32 13.38
CA ALA A 208 1.96 11.87 13.49
C ALA A 208 0.48 11.50 13.58
N SER A 209 -0.43 12.48 13.57
CA SER A 209 -1.88 12.27 13.58
C SER A 209 -2.54 13.06 12.47
N ALA A 210 -3.63 12.54 11.91
CA ALA A 210 -4.35 13.20 10.83
C ALA A 210 -5.83 12.81 10.80
N ALA A 211 -6.66 13.74 10.28
CA ALA A 211 -8.05 13.48 9.90
C ALA A 211 -8.32 14.08 8.52
N ALA A 212 -9.07 13.36 7.69
CA ALA A 212 -9.41 13.76 6.35
C ALA A 212 -10.87 13.46 5.99
N GLN A 213 -11.47 14.36 5.21
CA GLN A 213 -12.70 14.14 4.48
C GLN A 213 -12.38 14.13 2.99
N ILE A 214 -12.79 13.07 2.31
CA ILE A 214 -12.46 12.80 0.91
C ILE A 214 -13.75 12.72 0.10
N GLU A 215 -13.77 13.42 -1.01
CA GLU A 215 -14.80 13.32 -2.03
C GLU A 215 -14.30 12.49 -3.20
N PHE A 216 -15.04 11.47 -3.56
CA PHE A 216 -14.82 10.67 -4.76
C PHE A 216 -15.79 11.06 -5.87
N ALA A 217 -15.63 10.46 -7.06
CA ALA A 217 -16.58 10.64 -8.14
C ALA A 217 -18.01 10.25 -7.68
N ASP A 218 -19.02 10.82 -8.34
CA ASP A 218 -20.45 10.60 -8.08
C ASP A 218 -20.93 11.00 -6.66
N GLY A 219 -20.12 11.83 -5.98
CA GLY A 219 -20.51 12.39 -4.69
C GLY A 219 -20.31 11.48 -3.49
N LEU A 220 -19.71 10.29 -3.67
CA LEU A 220 -19.36 9.40 -2.56
C LEU A 220 -18.36 10.09 -1.62
N ARG A 221 -18.54 9.88 -0.32
CA ARG A 221 -17.70 10.49 0.73
C ARG A 221 -16.98 9.40 1.53
N ALA A 222 -15.71 9.68 1.83
CA ALA A 222 -14.97 8.91 2.82
C ALA A 222 -14.43 9.82 3.93
N THR A 223 -14.25 9.24 5.11
CA THR A 223 -13.53 9.86 6.22
C THR A 223 -12.37 8.98 6.63
N TYR A 224 -11.27 9.60 7.00
CA TYR A 224 -10.10 8.95 7.57
C TYR A 224 -9.73 9.64 8.88
N SER A 225 -9.39 8.86 9.89
CA SER A 225 -8.83 9.35 11.14
C SER A 225 -7.73 8.43 11.60
N GLY A 226 -6.59 8.97 12.01
CA GLY A 226 -5.49 8.12 12.44
C GLY A 226 -4.44 8.81 13.27
N SER A 227 -3.68 7.98 14.00
CA SER A 227 -2.53 8.40 14.78
C SER A 227 -1.46 7.30 14.76
N TRP A 228 -0.21 7.72 14.60
CA TRP A 228 0.95 6.84 14.73
C TRP A 228 1.70 7.01 16.06
N CYS A 229 1.13 7.79 16.97
CA CYS A 229 1.60 7.93 18.35
C CYS A 229 0.48 7.65 19.37
N SER A 230 -0.38 6.66 19.05
CA SER A 230 -1.46 6.23 19.95
C SER A 230 -0.90 5.63 21.23
N GLN A 231 -1.53 5.92 22.37
CA GLN A 231 -1.07 5.46 23.67
C GLN A 231 -1.75 4.15 24.12
N ALA A 232 -2.90 3.81 23.54
CA ALA A 232 -3.70 2.63 23.88
C ALA A 232 -4.81 2.40 22.85
N PHE A 233 -5.54 1.28 22.99
CA PHE A 233 -6.62 0.87 22.09
C PHE A 233 -6.22 0.88 20.62
N GLU A 234 -5.08 0.27 20.35
CA GLU A 234 -4.55 0.18 18.99
C GLU A 234 -5.47 -0.62 18.08
N THR A 235 -5.63 -0.16 16.86
CA THR A 235 -6.24 -0.96 15.79
C THR A 235 -5.26 -2.03 15.30
N SER A 236 -5.74 -2.98 14.52
CA SER A 236 -4.86 -3.83 13.73
C SER A 236 -4.10 -3.00 12.66
N TRP A 237 -3.09 -3.61 12.03
CA TRP A 237 -2.40 -2.98 10.89
C TRP A 237 -3.30 -2.78 9.67
N ASN A 238 -4.46 -3.45 9.61
CA ASN A 238 -5.41 -3.32 8.52
C ASN A 238 -6.41 -2.18 8.71
N ALA A 239 -6.32 -1.42 9.81
CA ALA A 239 -7.30 -0.41 10.23
C ALA A 239 -8.67 -1.02 10.59
N ASN A 240 -9.53 -0.20 11.19
CA ASN A 240 -10.96 -0.47 11.32
C ASN A 240 -11.69 0.24 10.18
N TRP A 241 -12.71 -0.41 9.62
CA TRP A 241 -13.47 0.11 8.49
C TRP A 241 -14.96 0.03 8.73
N ARG A 242 -15.69 0.98 8.15
CA ARG A 242 -17.15 0.98 8.09
C ARG A 242 -17.61 1.38 6.68
N PHE A 243 -18.41 0.55 6.06
CA PHE A 243 -18.98 0.75 4.74
C PHE A 243 -20.50 0.88 4.89
N GLU A 244 -21.03 2.07 4.70
CA GLU A 244 -22.46 2.36 4.71
C GLU A 244 -23.02 2.12 3.31
N CYS A 245 -23.79 1.06 3.16
CA CYS A 245 -24.41 0.68 1.91
C CYS A 245 -25.93 0.89 1.94
N GLU A 246 -26.54 0.95 0.76
CA GLU A 246 -27.98 1.17 0.59
C GLU A 246 -28.86 0.21 1.38
N ARG A 247 -28.45 -1.07 1.48
CA ARG A 247 -29.21 -2.14 2.13
C ARG A 247 -28.50 -2.79 3.31
N GLY A 248 -27.53 -2.12 3.90
CA GLY A 248 -26.84 -2.65 5.06
C GLY A 248 -25.49 -2.00 5.33
N VAL A 249 -24.77 -2.59 6.27
CA VAL A 249 -23.46 -2.11 6.69
C VAL A 249 -22.48 -3.26 6.74
N LEU A 250 -21.26 -3.03 6.22
CA LEU A 250 -20.11 -3.87 6.45
C LEU A 250 -19.19 -3.14 7.44
N ARG A 251 -18.76 -3.83 8.50
CA ARG A 251 -17.86 -3.29 9.53
C ARG A 251 -16.67 -4.22 9.70
N VAL A 252 -15.51 -3.62 9.82
CA VAL A 252 -14.26 -4.33 10.13
C VAL A 252 -13.70 -3.79 11.42
N GLU A 253 -13.43 -4.67 12.37
CA GLU A 253 -12.86 -4.37 13.68
C GLU A 253 -11.97 -5.54 14.12
N ASP A 254 -10.74 -5.25 14.52
CA ASP A 254 -9.74 -6.25 14.95
C ASP A 254 -9.58 -7.42 13.97
N ASP A 255 -9.45 -7.09 12.67
CA ASP A 255 -9.31 -8.03 11.55
C ASP A 255 -10.51 -8.99 11.36
N ARG A 256 -11.66 -8.70 11.99
CA ARG A 256 -12.90 -9.43 11.80
C ARG A 256 -13.90 -8.60 11.00
N ILE A 257 -14.64 -9.25 10.14
CA ILE A 257 -15.62 -8.62 9.25
C ILE A 257 -17.03 -8.98 9.71
N PHE A 258 -17.86 -7.97 9.88
CA PHE A 258 -19.26 -8.11 10.30
C PHE A 258 -20.16 -7.45 9.25
N ALA A 259 -21.21 -8.14 8.83
CA ALA A 259 -22.25 -7.62 7.96
C ALA A 259 -23.60 -7.63 8.66
N GLN A 260 -24.40 -6.61 8.40
CA GLN A 260 -25.80 -6.54 8.83
C GLN A 260 -26.62 -5.93 7.70
N GLN A 261 -27.73 -6.58 7.31
CA GLN A 261 -28.62 -6.11 6.26
C GLN A 261 -29.87 -5.41 6.82
N LEU A 262 -30.36 -4.44 6.08
CA LEU A 262 -31.67 -3.84 6.25
C LEU A 262 -32.70 -4.74 5.50
N LEU A 263 -33.55 -5.42 6.25
CA LEU A 263 -34.57 -6.33 5.68
C LEU A 263 -35.77 -5.55 5.14
N ARG A 264 -36.18 -4.47 5.83
CA ARG A 264 -37.28 -3.61 5.45
C ARG A 264 -37.08 -2.21 6.00
N ALA A 265 -37.17 -1.21 5.13
CA ALA A 265 -37.29 0.18 5.55
C ALA A 265 -38.68 0.38 6.15
N ASP A 266 -38.75 1.01 7.32
CA ASP A 266 -40.03 1.31 7.97
C ASP A 266 -40.52 2.69 7.47
N GLU A 267 -41.22 2.70 6.33
CA GLU A 267 -41.77 3.90 5.74
C GLU A 267 -42.89 4.45 6.64
N GLY A 268 -42.52 5.45 7.45
CA GLY A 268 -43.48 6.19 8.29
C GLY A 268 -43.36 5.94 9.80
N ALA A 269 -42.50 5.06 10.28
CA ALA A 269 -42.22 4.92 11.69
C ALA A 269 -41.47 6.16 12.22
N ARG A 270 -41.98 6.79 13.22
CA ARG A 270 -41.26 7.83 13.96
C ARG A 270 -40.31 7.14 14.93
N GLY A 271 -39.00 7.15 14.65
CA GLY A 271 -38.00 6.69 15.61
C GLY A 271 -36.91 5.81 14.98
N LEU A 272 -37.07 4.51 14.89
CA LEU A 272 -36.03 3.60 14.46
C LEU A 272 -36.13 3.18 13.01
N ALA A 273 -34.98 3.10 12.36
CA ALA A 273 -34.81 3.07 10.91
C ALA A 273 -35.06 1.71 10.24
N GLY A 274 -35.89 0.84 10.76
CA GLY A 274 -36.27 -0.37 10.04
C GLY A 274 -35.94 -1.68 10.76
N LEU A 275 -36.26 -2.79 10.10
CA LEU A 275 -35.97 -4.13 10.57
C LEU A 275 -34.64 -4.63 9.98
N HIS A 276 -33.74 -5.07 10.84
CA HIS A 276 -32.43 -5.59 10.48
C HIS A 276 -32.36 -7.10 10.71
N ASP A 277 -31.52 -7.77 9.95
CA ASP A 277 -31.12 -9.16 10.23
C ASP A 277 -30.16 -9.24 11.43
N ALA A 278 -29.79 -10.46 11.82
CA ALA A 278 -28.75 -10.67 12.81
C ALA A 278 -27.37 -10.24 12.23
N ILE A 279 -26.51 -9.70 13.09
CA ILE A 279 -25.13 -9.44 12.71
C ILE A 279 -24.47 -10.78 12.36
N ARG A 280 -23.88 -10.85 11.18
CA ARG A 280 -23.15 -12.02 10.68
C ARG A 280 -21.66 -11.70 10.65
N GLU A 281 -20.85 -12.56 11.25
CA GLU A 281 -19.41 -12.54 11.03
C GLU A 281 -19.10 -13.24 9.71
N MET A 282 -18.31 -12.57 8.85
CA MET A 282 -17.93 -13.09 7.54
C MET A 282 -16.62 -13.84 7.66
N PRO A 283 -16.52 -15.08 7.19
CA PRO A 283 -15.26 -15.80 7.16
C PRO A 283 -14.31 -15.16 6.15
N LEU A 284 -13.03 -15.08 6.51
CA LEU A 284 -12.02 -14.58 5.58
C LEU A 284 -11.83 -15.52 4.39
N THR A 285 -11.64 -14.93 3.22
CA THR A 285 -11.31 -15.66 1.98
C THR A 285 -9.98 -16.39 2.17
N ALA A 286 -10.00 -17.70 1.94
CA ALA A 286 -8.77 -18.48 1.95
C ALA A 286 -7.92 -18.15 0.72
N MET A 287 -6.66 -17.82 0.94
CA MET A 287 -5.69 -17.51 -0.11
C MET A 287 -4.49 -18.45 -0.02
N ALA A 288 -4.03 -18.96 -1.15
CA ALA A 288 -2.84 -19.81 -1.20
C ALA A 288 -1.55 -19.02 -0.93
N ARG A 289 -1.55 -17.73 -1.27
CA ARG A 289 -0.49 -16.76 -1.01
C ARG A 289 -1.13 -15.45 -0.62
N GLU A 290 -0.44 -14.64 0.17
CA GLU A 290 -0.90 -13.32 0.59
C GLU A 290 0.23 -12.29 0.63
N GLY A 291 -0.10 -11.01 0.66
CA GLY A 291 0.85 -9.92 0.81
C GLY A 291 1.97 -9.93 -0.24
N GLN A 292 3.21 -9.92 0.22
CA GLN A 292 4.39 -9.90 -0.66
C GLN A 292 4.54 -11.19 -1.47
N ASP A 293 4.18 -12.35 -0.92
CA ASP A 293 4.29 -13.63 -1.63
C ASP A 293 3.31 -13.68 -2.82
N TYR A 294 2.11 -13.13 -2.66
CA TYR A 294 1.15 -12.97 -3.73
C TYR A 294 1.66 -11.98 -4.80
N LEU A 295 2.11 -10.81 -4.35
CA LEU A 295 2.64 -9.76 -5.23
C LEU A 295 3.83 -10.24 -6.08
N LEU A 296 4.79 -10.95 -5.47
CA LEU A 296 5.93 -11.51 -6.18
C LEU A 296 5.48 -12.50 -7.25
N HIS A 297 4.53 -13.37 -6.93
CA HIS A 297 3.98 -14.33 -7.88
C HIS A 297 3.32 -13.63 -9.06
N GLU A 298 2.39 -12.70 -8.81
CA GLU A 298 1.68 -11.95 -9.87
C GLU A 298 2.64 -11.10 -10.72
N PHE A 299 3.64 -10.49 -10.09
CA PHE A 299 4.66 -9.74 -10.83
C PHE A 299 5.45 -10.65 -11.79
N CYS A 300 5.85 -11.82 -11.33
CA CYS A 300 6.58 -12.78 -12.16
C CYS A 300 5.73 -13.28 -13.32
N GLU A 301 4.47 -13.62 -13.06
CA GLU A 301 3.53 -14.02 -14.11
C GLU A 301 3.32 -12.91 -15.13
N ALA A 302 3.08 -11.67 -14.67
CA ALA A 302 2.87 -10.54 -15.57
C ALA A 302 4.12 -10.20 -16.39
N ALA A 303 5.30 -10.20 -15.77
CA ALA A 303 6.57 -9.93 -16.44
C ALA A 303 6.94 -11.00 -17.49
N THR A 304 6.51 -12.25 -17.29
CA THR A 304 6.82 -13.38 -18.18
C THR A 304 5.78 -13.56 -19.28
N SER A 305 4.50 -13.47 -18.94
CA SER A 305 3.39 -13.75 -19.87
C SER A 305 2.79 -12.53 -20.54
N GLY A 306 3.08 -11.32 -20.01
CA GLY A 306 2.42 -10.09 -20.43
C GLY A 306 0.98 -9.96 -19.89
N SER A 307 0.61 -10.76 -18.87
CA SER A 307 -0.69 -10.62 -18.21
C SER A 307 -0.80 -9.30 -17.44
N SER A 308 -2.02 -8.91 -17.10
CA SER A 308 -2.25 -7.67 -16.34
C SER A 308 -1.68 -7.75 -14.92
N PHE A 309 -1.12 -6.66 -14.44
CA PHE A 309 -0.68 -6.47 -13.06
C PHE A 309 -1.44 -5.28 -12.45
N ALA A 310 -2.13 -5.49 -11.35
CA ALA A 310 -3.09 -4.50 -10.85
C ALA A 310 -2.46 -3.24 -10.25
N THR A 311 -1.25 -3.35 -9.67
CA THR A 311 -0.56 -2.24 -9.00
C THR A 311 0.63 -1.74 -9.80
N THR A 312 0.41 -1.44 -11.10
CA THR A 312 1.44 -0.81 -11.94
C THR A 312 1.75 0.61 -11.49
N ALA A 313 2.88 1.16 -11.93
CA ALA A 313 3.19 2.57 -11.71
C ALA A 313 2.09 3.50 -12.25
N GLN A 314 1.46 3.13 -13.37
CA GLN A 314 0.34 3.86 -13.99
C GLN A 314 -0.93 3.86 -13.11
N ASP A 315 -1.25 2.76 -12.41
CA ASP A 315 -2.32 2.76 -11.42
C ASP A 315 -1.90 3.52 -10.15
N ASN A 316 -0.69 3.26 -9.68
CA ASN A 316 -0.23 3.77 -8.39
C ASN A 316 0.00 5.29 -8.36
N ILE A 317 0.19 5.94 -9.52
CA ILE A 317 0.30 7.41 -9.56
C ILE A 317 -0.94 8.08 -8.95
N HIS A 318 -2.13 7.51 -9.11
CA HIS A 318 -3.36 8.01 -8.50
C HIS A 318 -3.37 7.85 -6.97
N THR A 319 -2.77 6.78 -6.45
CA THR A 319 -2.54 6.64 -5.00
C THR A 319 -1.54 7.70 -4.50
N MET A 320 -0.48 7.98 -5.25
CA MET A 320 0.47 9.05 -4.93
C MET A 320 -0.20 10.44 -4.95
N GLU A 321 -1.01 10.72 -5.97
CA GLU A 321 -1.78 11.97 -6.06
C GLU A 321 -2.73 12.14 -4.88
N PHE A 322 -3.38 11.07 -4.43
CA PHE A 322 -4.22 11.06 -3.25
C PHE A 322 -3.42 11.39 -1.98
N VAL A 323 -2.33 10.66 -1.71
CA VAL A 323 -1.46 10.86 -0.53
C VAL A 323 -0.91 12.29 -0.48
N PHE A 324 -0.31 12.77 -1.57
CA PHE A 324 0.22 14.13 -1.65
C PHE A 324 -0.88 15.20 -1.62
N GLY A 325 -2.09 14.86 -2.11
CA GLY A 325 -3.27 15.69 -1.97
C GLY A 325 -3.68 15.89 -0.50
N VAL A 326 -3.65 14.82 0.30
CA VAL A 326 -3.91 14.89 1.75
C VAL A 326 -2.84 15.73 2.44
N MET A 327 -1.55 15.53 2.15
CA MET A 327 -0.46 16.32 2.72
C MET A 327 -0.63 17.81 2.38
N ARG A 328 -0.88 18.15 1.11
CA ARG A 328 -1.14 19.56 0.71
C ARG A 328 -2.34 20.17 1.42
N ALA A 329 -3.41 19.41 1.63
CA ALA A 329 -4.59 19.89 2.36
C ALA A 329 -4.27 20.14 3.86
N CYS A 330 -3.41 19.31 4.46
CA CYS A 330 -2.90 19.52 5.81
C CYS A 330 -2.07 20.82 5.91
N ASP A 331 -1.10 20.99 5.00
CA ASP A 331 -0.17 22.13 5.00
C ASP A 331 -0.86 23.47 4.72
N SER A 332 -1.77 23.49 3.73
CA SER A 332 -2.48 24.72 3.35
C SER A 332 -3.67 25.05 4.25
N GLY A 333 -4.26 24.06 4.86
CA GLY A 333 -5.52 24.20 5.57
C GLY A 333 -6.75 24.37 4.65
N GLU A 334 -6.58 24.24 3.34
CA GLU A 334 -7.62 24.41 2.32
C GLU A 334 -8.06 23.06 1.73
N THR A 335 -9.21 23.06 1.07
CA THR A 335 -9.64 21.91 0.28
C THR A 335 -8.83 21.82 -1.01
N VAL A 336 -8.13 20.72 -1.20
CA VAL A 336 -7.35 20.41 -2.40
C VAL A 336 -8.23 19.66 -3.40
N ARG A 337 -8.22 20.06 -4.66
CA ARG A 337 -8.79 19.31 -5.80
C ARG A 337 -7.67 18.56 -6.53
N LEU A 338 -7.97 17.31 -6.89
CA LEU A 338 -7.07 16.42 -7.63
C LEU A 338 -7.43 16.36 -9.11
#